data_e84ae8be72a3475ca1a09c588dacd6df
#
_entry.id   e84ae8be72a3475ca1a09c588dacd6df
#
_cell.length_a   1.000
_cell.length_b   1.000
_cell.length_c   1.000
_cell.angle_alpha   90.00
_cell.angle_beta   90.00
_cell.angle_gamma   90.00
#
_symmetry.space_group_name_H-M   'P 1'
#
loop_
_entity.id
_entity.type
_entity.pdbx_description
1 polymer ?
#
loop_
_entity_poly.entity_id
_entity_poly.type
_entity_poly.pdbx_seq_one_letter_code
_entity_poly.pdbx_strand_id
1 'polypeptide(L)'
;ATHFAEEASREQYDAVVVFGGDGTVNEVISGIAERDYIPKLGIIPGGTGNLITKLLEINQDIDGAIDELDFNLTNKIDIGKANDNYFGYIFSIGSLPEAIHNVEIEDKTKFGILAYAVNTMKSVMTDQVFNIKVETENGNYVGEASHVLVLLTNYFADKKIFEENKDGYANIL
;
A
#
# COMPACT_ATOMS: atom_id res chain seq x y z
N ALA A 1 1.08 12.84 11.07
CA ALA A 1 2.48 12.68 10.61
C ALA A 1 2.75 13.54 9.37
N THR A 2 1.75 13.78 8.50
CA THR A 2 1.88 14.53 7.23
C THR A 2 2.59 15.87 7.41
N HIS A 3 2.14 16.72 8.34
CA HIS A 3 2.74 18.05 8.57
C HIS A 3 4.24 18.00 8.91
N PHE A 4 4.67 17.08 9.75
CA PHE A 4 6.09 16.93 10.07
C PHE A 4 6.92 16.46 8.87
N ALA A 5 6.35 15.61 8.03
CA ALA A 5 6.98 15.16 6.80
C ALA A 5 7.09 16.27 5.75
N GLU A 6 6.06 17.13 5.63
CA GLU A 6 6.11 18.36 4.81
C GLU A 6 7.18 19.32 5.30
N GLU A 7 7.28 19.52 6.61
CA GLU A 7 8.29 20.38 7.22
C GLU A 7 9.69 19.85 6.95
N ALA A 8 9.92 18.54 7.11
CA ALA A 8 11.20 17.90 6.81
C ALA A 8 11.61 18.07 5.33
N SER A 9 10.66 17.98 4.39
CA SER A 9 10.91 18.26 2.98
C SER A 9 11.27 19.73 2.75
N ARG A 10 10.50 20.65 3.34
CA ARG A 10 10.73 22.10 3.22
C ARG A 10 12.09 22.53 3.77
N GLU A 11 12.49 21.94 4.89
CA GLU A 11 13.76 22.22 5.56
C GLU A 11 14.92 21.36 5.05
N GLN A 12 14.65 20.51 4.06
CA GLN A 12 15.64 19.67 3.39
C GLN A 12 16.41 18.73 4.35
N TYR A 13 15.68 18.09 5.26
CA TYR A 13 16.28 17.04 6.09
C TYR A 13 16.73 15.87 5.23
N ASP A 14 17.87 15.27 5.52
CA ASP A 14 18.40 14.14 4.78
C ASP A 14 17.50 12.90 4.84
N ALA A 15 16.84 12.71 5.99
CA ALA A 15 15.97 11.57 6.23
C ALA A 15 14.84 11.88 7.21
N VAL A 16 13.74 11.12 7.05
CA VAL A 16 12.61 11.05 7.98
C VAL A 16 12.49 9.60 8.43
N VAL A 17 12.38 9.37 9.73
CA VAL A 17 12.08 8.05 10.30
C VAL A 17 10.66 8.04 10.82
N VAL A 18 9.85 7.10 10.36
CA VAL A 18 8.50 6.88 10.84
C VAL A 18 8.43 5.59 11.68
N PHE A 19 7.91 5.71 12.89
CA PHE A 19 7.54 4.57 13.73
C PHE A 19 6.01 4.48 13.76
N GLY A 20 5.44 3.45 13.15
CA GLY A 20 4.00 3.30 13.08
C GLY A 20 3.53 2.19 12.14
N GLY A 21 2.21 2.10 11.98
CA GLY A 21 1.57 1.19 11.03
C GLY A 21 1.35 1.84 9.65
N ASP A 22 0.69 1.10 8.76
CA ASP A 22 0.49 1.49 7.35
C ASP A 22 -0.17 2.88 7.19
N GLY A 23 -1.13 3.23 8.07
CA GLY A 23 -1.77 4.54 8.06
C GLY A 23 -0.78 5.68 8.30
N THR A 24 0.08 5.56 9.33
CA THR A 24 1.09 6.57 9.66
C THR A 24 2.14 6.67 8.55
N VAL A 25 2.54 5.54 7.97
CA VAL A 25 3.46 5.51 6.83
C VAL A 25 2.85 6.24 5.62
N ASN A 26 1.58 5.98 5.29
CA ASN A 26 0.90 6.69 4.20
C ASN A 26 0.75 8.20 4.46
N GLU A 27 0.54 8.61 5.72
CA GLU A 27 0.55 10.04 6.08
C GLU A 27 1.91 10.68 5.80
N VAL A 28 3.01 10.00 6.14
CA VAL A 28 4.37 10.50 5.86
C VAL A 28 4.63 10.54 4.35
N ILE A 29 4.28 9.48 3.62
CA ILE A 29 4.37 9.44 2.16
C ILE A 29 3.62 10.64 1.56
N SER A 30 2.38 10.91 2.00
CA SER A 30 1.59 12.06 1.53
C SER A 30 2.26 13.41 1.82
N GLY A 31 3.01 13.50 2.91
CA GLY A 31 3.73 14.73 3.27
C GLY A 31 4.97 15.00 2.41
N ILE A 32 5.67 13.96 1.94
CA ILE A 32 6.89 14.09 1.14
C ILE A 32 6.68 13.92 -0.36
N ALA A 33 5.56 13.34 -0.78
CA ALA A 33 5.28 13.09 -2.19
C ALA A 33 5.19 14.38 -3.01
N GLU A 34 5.69 14.34 -4.24
CA GLU A 34 5.68 15.46 -5.19
C GLU A 34 6.29 16.77 -4.67
N ARG A 35 7.15 16.71 -3.62
CA ARG A 35 7.88 17.87 -3.12
C ARG A 35 9.16 18.07 -3.91
N ASP A 36 9.65 19.33 -3.97
CA ASP A 36 10.91 19.67 -4.63
C ASP A 36 12.12 18.94 -4.01
N TYR A 37 12.05 18.68 -2.72
CA TYR A 37 13.03 17.88 -1.99
C TYR A 37 12.32 16.73 -1.27
N ILE A 38 12.78 15.52 -1.53
CA ILE A 38 12.22 14.28 -0.95
C ILE A 38 13.29 13.67 -0.03
N PRO A 39 13.11 13.72 1.30
CA PRO A 39 14.01 13.06 2.23
C PRO A 39 13.95 11.54 2.09
N LYS A 40 15.01 10.84 2.45
CA LYS A 40 14.98 9.39 2.58
C LYS A 40 14.00 8.98 3.67
N LEU A 41 13.22 7.93 3.44
CA LEU A 41 12.24 7.43 4.39
C LEU A 41 12.75 6.15 5.05
N GLY A 42 12.95 6.18 6.36
CA GLY A 42 13.15 5.00 7.19
C GLY A 42 11.83 4.60 7.85
N ILE A 43 11.52 3.31 7.89
CA ILE A 43 10.26 2.81 8.45
C ILE A 43 10.56 1.77 9.53
N ILE A 44 10.00 2.01 10.72
CA ILE A 44 10.03 1.07 11.84
C ILE A 44 8.60 0.59 12.07
N PRO A 45 8.33 -0.74 11.98
CA PRO A 45 6.99 -1.28 12.10
C PRO A 45 6.45 -1.10 13.52
N GLY A 46 5.32 -0.41 13.66
CA GLY A 46 4.67 -0.13 14.95
C GLY A 46 3.15 -0.35 14.93
N GLY A 47 2.61 -0.94 13.87
CA GLY A 47 1.19 -1.23 13.70
C GLY A 47 0.86 -2.72 13.79
N THR A 48 -0.40 -3.05 13.58
CA THR A 48 -0.88 -4.44 13.57
C THR A 48 -0.63 -5.14 12.23
N GLY A 49 -0.91 -4.47 11.11
CA GLY A 49 -0.80 -5.04 9.76
C GLY A 49 0.63 -4.98 9.21
N ASN A 50 1.19 -3.77 9.22
CA ASN A 50 2.53 -3.46 8.72
C ASN A 50 2.78 -4.00 7.30
N LEU A 51 1.79 -3.84 6.42
CA LEU A 51 1.81 -4.41 5.07
C LEU A 51 2.91 -3.77 4.21
N ILE A 52 3.11 -2.46 4.36
CA ILE A 52 4.17 -1.74 3.64
C ILE A 52 5.56 -2.26 4.05
N THR A 53 5.80 -2.43 5.35
CA THR A 53 7.11 -2.92 5.83
C THR A 53 7.36 -4.39 5.47
N LYS A 54 6.32 -5.22 5.46
CA LYS A 54 6.40 -6.61 4.97
C LYS A 54 6.72 -6.67 3.47
N LEU A 55 6.07 -5.80 2.67
CA LEU A 55 6.35 -5.70 1.24
C LEU A 55 7.81 -5.30 0.97
N LEU A 56 8.34 -4.40 1.79
CA LEU A 56 9.72 -3.92 1.69
C LEU A 56 10.75 -4.84 2.37
N GLU A 57 10.30 -6.00 2.88
CA GLU A 57 11.14 -6.97 3.58
C GLU A 57 11.86 -6.39 4.81
N ILE A 58 11.28 -5.35 5.43
CA ILE A 58 11.80 -4.75 6.65
C ILE A 58 11.53 -5.70 7.83
N ASN A 59 12.52 -5.86 8.70
CA ASN A 59 12.41 -6.65 9.90
C ASN A 59 11.19 -6.23 10.73
N GLN A 60 10.36 -7.18 11.15
CA GLN A 60 9.12 -6.87 11.87
C GLN A 60 9.34 -6.72 13.39
N ASP A 61 10.51 -7.11 13.88
CA ASP A 61 10.96 -6.78 15.23
C ASP A 61 11.49 -5.34 15.26
N ILE A 62 11.09 -4.56 16.27
CA ILE A 62 11.43 -3.14 16.36
C ILE A 62 12.94 -2.93 16.46
N ASP A 63 13.60 -3.67 17.35
CA ASP A 63 15.04 -3.54 17.55
C ASP A 63 15.81 -3.98 16.30
N GLY A 64 15.37 -5.08 15.67
CA GLY A 64 15.92 -5.54 14.40
C GLY A 64 15.74 -4.53 13.27
N ALA A 65 14.58 -3.88 13.16
CA ALA A 65 14.34 -2.85 12.16
C ALA A 65 15.23 -1.60 12.38
N ILE A 66 15.50 -1.25 13.63
CA ILE A 66 16.40 -0.14 13.97
C ILE A 66 17.85 -0.51 13.60
N ASP A 67 18.28 -1.71 13.95
CA ASP A 67 19.66 -2.18 13.70
C ASP A 67 19.96 -2.31 12.19
N GLU A 68 18.96 -2.68 11.38
CA GLU A 68 19.07 -2.83 9.94
C GLU A 68 18.90 -1.50 9.16
N LEU A 69 18.53 -0.41 9.82
CA LEU A 69 18.26 0.87 9.16
C LEU A 69 19.55 1.51 8.65
N ASP A 70 19.76 1.48 7.33
CA ASP A 70 20.91 2.08 6.66
C ASP A 70 20.47 3.02 5.52
N PHE A 71 20.62 4.30 5.70
CA PHE A 71 20.29 5.32 4.70
C PHE A 71 21.25 5.38 3.51
N ASN A 72 22.33 4.59 3.48
CA ASN A 72 23.18 4.41 2.30
C ASN A 72 22.61 3.33 1.35
N LEU A 73 21.77 2.42 1.88
CA LEU A 73 21.08 1.39 1.13
C LEU A 73 19.62 1.81 0.98
N THR A 74 19.26 2.36 -0.17
CA THR A 74 17.89 2.83 -0.43
C THR A 74 17.30 2.19 -1.67
N ASN A 75 16.03 1.83 -1.59
CA ASN A 75 15.22 1.37 -2.72
C ASN A 75 14.19 2.45 -3.08
N LYS A 76 13.86 2.54 -4.35
CA LYS A 76 12.71 3.32 -4.82
C LYS A 76 11.47 2.46 -4.79
N ILE A 77 10.37 3.03 -4.37
CA ILE A 77 9.06 2.38 -4.42
C ILE A 77 8.09 3.24 -5.24
N ASP A 78 7.16 2.58 -5.89
CA ASP A 78 6.03 3.26 -6.51
C ASP A 78 5.05 3.73 -5.45
N ILE A 79 4.46 4.90 -5.67
CA ILE A 79 3.37 5.43 -4.88
C ILE A 79 2.18 5.73 -5.79
N GLY A 80 0.98 5.44 -5.32
CA GLY A 80 -0.26 5.81 -6.00
C GLY A 80 -0.83 7.10 -5.43
N LYS A 81 -1.59 7.81 -6.25
CA LYS A 81 -2.32 9.01 -5.86
C LYS A 81 -3.82 8.79 -6.03
N ALA A 82 -4.57 9.04 -4.98
CA ALA A 82 -6.02 8.98 -4.96
C ALA A 82 -6.55 10.34 -4.49
N ASN A 83 -7.00 11.18 -5.42
CA ASN A 83 -7.31 12.59 -5.22
C ASN A 83 -6.08 13.34 -4.65
N ASP A 84 -6.19 13.84 -3.41
CA ASP A 84 -5.12 14.60 -2.74
C ASP A 84 -4.30 13.73 -1.76
N ASN A 85 -4.57 12.42 -1.70
CA ASN A 85 -3.87 11.49 -0.82
C ASN A 85 -2.98 10.53 -1.60
N TYR A 86 -1.91 10.08 -0.97
CA TYR A 86 -0.99 9.11 -1.53
C TYR A 86 -1.07 7.79 -0.77
N PHE A 87 -0.77 6.70 -1.46
CA PHE A 87 -0.70 5.37 -0.86
C PHE A 87 0.51 4.60 -1.40
N GLY A 88 1.15 3.83 -0.52
CA GLY A 88 2.37 3.08 -0.85
C GLY A 88 2.14 1.59 -1.10
N TYR A 89 0.90 1.09 -1.01
CA TYR A 89 0.63 -0.33 -1.16
C TYR A 89 -0.69 -0.62 -1.88
N ILE A 90 -1.81 -0.29 -1.25
CA ILE A 90 -3.15 -0.60 -1.74
C ILE A 90 -4.10 0.59 -1.57
N PHE A 91 -4.92 0.80 -2.57
CA PHE A 91 -6.09 1.69 -2.51
C PHE A 91 -7.35 0.89 -2.83
N SER A 92 -8.44 1.17 -2.13
CA SER A 92 -9.71 0.49 -2.35
C SER A 92 -10.89 1.45 -2.38
N ILE A 93 -11.86 1.14 -3.22
CA ILE A 93 -13.18 1.75 -3.23
C ILE A 93 -14.19 0.66 -2.83
N GLY A 94 -15.14 1.01 -1.99
CA GLY A 94 -16.10 0.07 -1.41
C GLY A 94 -15.66 -0.42 -0.01
N SER A 95 -16.52 -1.19 0.64
CA SER A 95 -16.25 -1.74 1.96
C SER A 95 -15.36 -2.97 1.85
N LEU A 96 -14.11 -2.87 2.28
CA LEU A 96 -13.28 -4.05 2.52
C LEU A 96 -13.68 -4.61 3.89
N PRO A 97 -14.08 -5.89 3.99
CA PRO A 97 -14.33 -6.51 5.28
C PRO A 97 -13.07 -6.45 6.17
N GLU A 98 -13.24 -6.14 7.45
CA GLU A 98 -12.15 -6.16 8.44
C GLU A 98 -11.40 -7.51 8.45
N ALA A 99 -12.08 -8.59 8.06
CA ALA A 99 -11.49 -9.90 7.90
C ALA A 99 -10.31 -9.95 6.92
N ILE A 100 -10.25 -9.05 5.92
CA ILE A 100 -9.12 -9.01 4.97
C ILE A 100 -7.86 -8.46 5.62
N HIS A 101 -8.00 -7.58 6.61
CA HIS A 101 -6.86 -7.04 7.36
C HIS A 101 -6.23 -8.04 8.34
N ASN A 102 -6.97 -9.08 8.74
CA ASN A 102 -6.59 -10.01 9.80
C ASN A 102 -6.47 -11.47 9.32
N VAL A 103 -6.34 -11.70 8.01
CA VAL A 103 -6.29 -13.08 7.50
C VAL A 103 -4.95 -13.73 7.81
N GLU A 104 -4.90 -14.46 8.90
CA GLU A 104 -3.98 -15.59 9.06
C GLU A 104 -4.51 -16.72 8.17
N ILE A 105 -3.89 -16.90 7.00
CA ILE A 105 -4.37 -17.84 6.00
C ILE A 105 -3.68 -19.17 6.20
N GLU A 106 -4.41 -20.12 6.78
CA GLU A 106 -3.97 -21.53 6.84
C GLU A 106 -4.01 -22.25 5.47
N ASP A 107 -4.66 -21.67 4.46
CA ASP A 107 -4.82 -22.32 3.16
C ASP A 107 -3.73 -21.95 2.15
N LYS A 108 -2.98 -22.98 1.77
CA LYS A 108 -1.69 -22.94 1.04
C LYS A 108 -1.79 -22.73 -0.49
N THR A 109 -2.91 -22.32 -1.07
CA THR A 109 -3.02 -22.16 -2.52
C THR A 109 -3.11 -20.70 -2.95
N LYS A 110 -2.34 -20.34 -4.01
CA LYS A 110 -2.30 -18.97 -4.58
C LYS A 110 -3.69 -18.42 -4.94
N PHE A 111 -4.63 -19.27 -5.29
CA PHE A 111 -6.01 -18.90 -5.60
C PHE A 111 -6.91 -18.75 -4.36
N GLY A 112 -6.53 -19.32 -3.23
CA GLY A 112 -7.35 -19.34 -2.01
C GLY A 112 -7.55 -17.93 -1.42
N ILE A 113 -6.51 -17.11 -1.41
CA ILE A 113 -6.58 -15.74 -0.86
C ILE A 113 -7.44 -14.84 -1.74
N LEU A 114 -7.20 -14.86 -3.04
CA LEU A 114 -7.97 -14.05 -3.98
C LEU A 114 -9.44 -14.52 -3.99
N ALA A 115 -9.68 -15.84 -3.99
CA ALA A 115 -11.02 -16.40 -3.88
C ALA A 115 -11.67 -16.07 -2.53
N TYR A 116 -10.92 -16.10 -1.43
CA TYR A 116 -11.41 -15.70 -0.11
C TYR A 116 -11.72 -14.21 -0.06
N ALA A 117 -10.81 -13.35 -0.53
CA ALA A 117 -11.04 -11.92 -0.62
C ALA A 117 -12.27 -11.61 -1.49
N VAL A 118 -12.38 -12.21 -2.67
CA VAL A 118 -13.53 -12.06 -3.56
C VAL A 118 -14.81 -12.63 -2.95
N ASN A 119 -14.77 -13.79 -2.29
CA ASN A 119 -15.95 -14.36 -1.63
C ASN A 119 -16.38 -13.57 -0.40
N THR A 120 -15.41 -13.02 0.35
CA THR A 120 -15.69 -12.15 1.50
C THR A 120 -16.27 -10.82 1.02
N MET A 121 -15.76 -10.25 -0.06
CA MET A 121 -16.35 -9.09 -0.73
C MET A 121 -17.78 -9.37 -1.22
N LYS A 122 -18.05 -10.54 -1.77
CA LYS A 122 -19.41 -10.95 -2.18
C LYS A 122 -20.36 -11.17 -1.01
N SER A 123 -19.86 -11.53 0.16
CA SER A 123 -20.67 -11.76 1.35
C SER A 123 -21.05 -10.46 2.07
N VAL A 124 -20.29 -9.39 1.85
CA VAL A 124 -20.66 -8.03 2.28
C VAL A 124 -21.56 -7.45 1.20
N MET A 125 -22.85 -7.67 1.33
CA MET A 125 -23.86 -7.01 0.50
C MET A 125 -23.84 -5.51 0.82
N THR A 126 -23.02 -4.76 0.08
CA THR A 126 -23.20 -3.32 -0.01
C THR A 126 -24.09 -3.05 -1.19
N ASP A 127 -25.24 -2.42 -0.95
CA ASP A 127 -26.13 -1.93 -2.02
C ASP A 127 -25.50 -0.76 -2.80
N GLN A 128 -24.24 -0.42 -2.50
CA GLN A 128 -23.53 0.68 -3.16
C GLN A 128 -22.78 0.15 -4.39
N VAL A 129 -23.21 0.66 -5.53
CA VAL A 129 -22.54 0.43 -6.82
C VAL A 129 -21.98 1.76 -7.30
N PHE A 130 -20.74 1.74 -7.75
CA PHE A 130 -20.02 2.89 -8.28
C PHE A 130 -19.92 2.78 -9.80
N ASN A 131 -20.18 3.87 -10.51
CA ASN A 131 -19.80 3.97 -11.92
C ASN A 131 -18.31 4.26 -11.98
N ILE A 132 -17.57 3.38 -12.61
CA ILE A 132 -16.11 3.51 -12.73
C ILE A 132 -15.70 3.64 -14.18
N LYS A 133 -14.66 4.43 -14.40
CA LYS A 133 -13.92 4.51 -15.65
C LYS A 133 -12.45 4.23 -15.31
N VAL A 134 -11.89 3.24 -15.95
CA VAL A 134 -10.47 2.92 -15.86
C VAL A 134 -9.84 3.16 -17.22
N GLU A 135 -8.80 3.97 -17.26
CA GLU A 135 -8.01 4.26 -18.45
C GLU A 135 -6.60 3.75 -18.23
N THR A 136 -6.13 2.90 -19.12
CA THR A 136 -4.79 2.33 -19.07
C THR A 136 -4.17 2.36 -20.48
N GLU A 137 -2.87 2.18 -20.55
CA GLU A 137 -2.15 2.04 -21.83
C GLU A 137 -2.65 0.84 -22.66
N ASN A 138 -3.18 -0.19 -22.01
CA ASN A 138 -3.61 -1.44 -22.64
C ASN A 138 -5.12 -1.46 -22.99
N GLY A 139 -5.88 -0.43 -22.59
CA GLY A 139 -7.31 -0.33 -22.87
C GLY A 139 -8.07 0.43 -21.79
N ASN A 140 -9.33 0.66 -22.09
CA ASN A 140 -10.23 1.39 -21.21
C ASN A 140 -11.39 0.49 -20.79
N TYR A 141 -11.81 0.61 -19.53
CA TYR A 141 -13.00 -0.03 -19.00
C TYR A 141 -13.97 1.03 -18.49
N VAL A 142 -15.24 0.87 -18.82
CA VAL A 142 -16.33 1.68 -18.25
C VAL A 142 -17.43 0.72 -17.81
N GLY A 143 -17.82 0.82 -16.56
CA GLY A 143 -18.83 -0.08 -16.02
C GLY A 143 -19.20 0.23 -14.58
N GLU A 144 -19.95 -0.67 -13.98
CA GLU A 144 -20.34 -0.60 -12.58
C GLU A 144 -19.51 -1.59 -11.76
N ALA A 145 -19.08 -1.16 -10.58
CA ALA A 145 -18.41 -2.01 -9.61
C ALA A 145 -18.86 -1.66 -8.19
N SER A 146 -18.97 -2.67 -7.34
CA SER A 146 -19.21 -2.49 -5.91
C SER A 146 -17.91 -2.33 -5.12
N HIS A 147 -16.81 -2.85 -5.68
CA HIS A 147 -15.49 -2.80 -5.08
C HIS A 147 -14.45 -2.62 -6.17
N VAL A 148 -13.42 -1.84 -5.89
CA VAL A 148 -12.22 -1.71 -6.72
C VAL A 148 -11.01 -1.77 -5.81
N LEU A 149 -10.01 -2.55 -6.20
CA LEU A 149 -8.72 -2.62 -5.54
C LEU A 149 -7.63 -2.19 -6.51
N VAL A 150 -6.79 -1.27 -6.10
CA VAL A 150 -5.59 -0.88 -6.83
C VAL A 150 -4.38 -1.27 -5.99
N LEU A 151 -3.53 -2.15 -6.54
CA LEU A 151 -2.32 -2.63 -5.88
C LEU A 151 -1.10 -2.15 -6.65
N LEU A 152 -0.14 -1.55 -5.93
CA LEU A 152 1.16 -1.13 -6.47
C LEU A 152 2.20 -2.26 -6.47
N THR A 153 1.77 -3.47 -6.25
CA THR A 153 2.62 -4.65 -6.11
C THR A 153 1.96 -5.87 -6.71
N ASN A 154 2.77 -6.89 -6.96
CA ASN A 154 2.29 -8.24 -7.35
C ASN A 154 1.82 -9.09 -6.17
N TYR A 155 2.00 -8.58 -4.97
CA TYR A 155 1.69 -9.30 -3.75
C TYR A 155 0.43 -8.74 -3.11
N PHE A 156 -0.40 -9.64 -2.59
CA PHE A 156 -1.46 -9.31 -1.66
C PHE A 156 -1.16 -10.04 -0.34
N ALA A 157 -0.99 -9.27 0.73
CA ALA A 157 -0.33 -9.72 1.95
C ALA A 157 1.07 -10.28 1.62
N ASP A 158 1.38 -11.51 2.03
CA ASP A 158 2.66 -12.19 1.81
C ASP A 158 2.68 -13.12 0.58
N LYS A 159 1.60 -13.13 -0.22
CA LYS A 159 1.47 -14.02 -1.38
C LYS A 159 1.51 -13.28 -2.71
N LYS A 160 2.34 -13.81 -3.62
CA LYS A 160 2.39 -13.35 -5.00
C LYS A 160 1.10 -13.77 -5.74
N ILE A 161 0.33 -12.78 -6.21
CA ILE A 161 -0.93 -12.99 -6.93
C ILE A 161 -0.84 -12.67 -8.43
N PHE A 162 0.10 -11.82 -8.83
CA PHE A 162 0.36 -11.51 -10.24
C PHE A 162 1.76 -11.98 -10.64
N GLU A 163 1.94 -12.41 -11.88
CA GLU A 163 3.20 -13.01 -12.33
C GLU A 163 4.27 -11.97 -12.63
N GLU A 164 3.89 -10.82 -13.19
CA GLU A 164 4.82 -9.72 -13.49
C GLU A 164 4.21 -8.37 -13.12
N ASN A 165 4.99 -7.54 -12.44
CA ASN A 165 4.78 -6.10 -12.37
C ASN A 165 6.04 -5.43 -12.92
N LYS A 166 5.84 -4.43 -13.75
CA LYS A 166 6.92 -3.52 -14.13
C LYS A 166 6.87 -2.33 -13.18
N ASP A 167 8.03 -1.74 -12.90
CA ASP A 167 8.09 -0.49 -12.15
C ASP A 167 7.19 0.56 -12.81
N GLY A 168 6.41 1.28 -12.02
CA GLY A 168 5.47 2.29 -12.48
C GLY A 168 4.09 1.76 -12.91
N TYR A 169 3.74 0.51 -12.62
CA TYR A 169 2.44 -0.08 -12.96
C TYR A 169 1.66 -0.49 -11.71
N ALA A 170 0.34 -0.33 -11.79
CA ALA A 170 -0.59 -0.81 -10.77
C ALA A 170 -1.47 -1.93 -11.32
N ASN A 171 -1.82 -2.89 -10.48
CA ASN A 171 -2.80 -3.91 -10.78
C ASN A 171 -4.19 -3.44 -10.28
N ILE A 172 -5.22 -3.59 -11.11
CA ILE A 172 -6.59 -3.20 -10.78
C ILE A 172 -7.47 -4.45 -10.81
N LEU A 173 -8.20 -4.68 -9.72
CA LEU A 173 -9.14 -5.79 -9.50
C LEU A 173 -10.55 -5.30 -9.23
#